data_4c106db10caac3218a4982348def7053
#
_entry.id   4c106db10caac3218a4982348def7053
#
_cell.length_a   1.000
_cell.length_b   1.000
_cell.length_c   1.000
_cell.angle_alpha   90.00
_cell.angle_beta   90.00
_cell.angle_gamma   90.00
#
_symmetry.space_group_name_H-M   'P 1'
#
loop_
_entity.id
_entity.type
_entity.pdbx_description
1 polymer ?
#
loop_
_entity_poly.entity_id
_entity_poly.type
_entity_poly.pdbx_seq_one_letter_code
_entity_poly.pdbx_strand_id
1 'polypeptide(L)'
;GVAVAALDSFANSVPILKFMGKDTSLEDAQRQKDAMKKQAKGIAAETAATVPAANTGKVTKIAFACDAGMGSSAMGATVLKKKLAAAGLEGIEVIHTPVSSIPADVQIVVTHEELGERAAHSNPNAERILITNFLAAPEYATLVEDLKKRNL
;
A
#
# COMPACT_ATOMS: atom_id res chain seq x y z
N GLY A 1 -35.12 -59.00 -5.79
CA GLY A 1 -34.14 -58.46 -4.82
C GLY A 1 -33.36 -57.28 -5.37
N VAL A 2 -34.02 -56.25 -5.94
CA VAL A 2 -33.27 -55.09 -6.44
C VAL A 2 -33.87 -53.74 -5.96
N ALA A 3 -34.60 -53.73 -4.86
CA ALA A 3 -35.32 -52.52 -4.44
C ALA A 3 -34.84 -51.91 -3.12
N VAL A 4 -33.71 -52.32 -2.55
CA VAL A 4 -33.28 -51.89 -1.22
C VAL A 4 -32.05 -50.96 -1.27
N ALA A 5 -31.36 -50.86 -2.38
CA ALA A 5 -30.13 -50.06 -2.48
C ALA A 5 -30.31 -48.54 -2.70
N ALA A 6 -31.54 -48.09 -2.94
CA ALA A 6 -31.79 -46.68 -3.28
C ALA A 6 -32.15 -45.75 -2.08
N LEU A 7 -32.36 -46.32 -0.89
CA LEU A 7 -32.79 -45.52 0.27
C LEU A 7 -31.65 -45.13 1.22
N ASP A 8 -30.50 -45.76 1.10
CA ASP A 8 -29.35 -45.40 1.96
C ASP A 8 -28.60 -44.17 1.52
N SER A 9 -28.79 -43.76 0.26
CA SER A 9 -28.10 -42.57 -0.27
C SER A 9 -28.71 -41.22 0.18
N PHE A 10 -29.97 -41.25 0.62
CA PHE A 10 -30.69 -40.05 1.04
C PHE A 10 -30.48 -39.68 2.53
N ALA A 11 -30.16 -40.66 3.36
CA ALA A 11 -29.95 -40.44 4.78
C ALA A 11 -28.63 -39.74 5.10
N ASN A 12 -27.67 -39.76 4.18
CA ASN A 12 -26.34 -39.22 4.40
C ASN A 12 -26.19 -37.72 4.00
N SER A 13 -27.24 -37.19 3.38
CA SER A 13 -27.25 -35.76 2.97
C SER A 13 -27.80 -34.82 4.06
N VAL A 14 -28.45 -35.37 5.09
CA VAL A 14 -29.08 -34.56 6.17
C VAL A 14 -28.11 -33.89 7.12
N PRO A 15 -26.95 -34.48 7.47
CA PRO A 15 -26.00 -33.79 8.35
C PRO A 15 -25.36 -32.58 7.75
N ILE A 16 -25.20 -32.51 6.42
CA ILE A 16 -24.56 -31.34 5.74
C ILE A 16 -25.48 -30.11 5.78
N LEU A 17 -26.79 -30.30 5.61
CA LEU A 17 -27.75 -29.20 5.74
C LEU A 17 -27.90 -28.69 7.17
N LYS A 18 -27.68 -29.55 8.15
CA LYS A 18 -27.72 -29.19 9.58
C LYS A 18 -26.48 -28.40 10.00
N PHE A 19 -25.36 -28.59 9.31
CA PHE A 19 -24.11 -27.89 9.60
C PHE A 19 -24.10 -26.47 8.96
N MET A 20 -24.75 -26.27 7.84
CA MET A 20 -24.80 -24.97 7.17
C MET A 20 -25.83 -23.97 7.76
N GLY A 21 -26.72 -24.44 8.62
CA GLY A 21 -27.80 -23.60 9.19
C GLY A 21 -27.54 -23.08 10.60
N LYS A 22 -26.46 -23.48 11.27
CA LYS A 22 -26.30 -23.25 12.70
C LYS A 22 -25.18 -22.28 13.10
N ASP A 23 -24.26 -21.94 12.21
CA ASP A 23 -23.04 -21.25 12.59
C ASP A 23 -22.83 -19.87 11.96
N THR A 24 -23.83 -19.34 11.31
CA THR A 24 -23.84 -17.93 10.95
C THR A 24 -24.85 -17.20 11.82
N SER A 25 -24.54 -17.08 13.10
CA SER A 25 -25.25 -16.10 13.89
C SER A 25 -24.83 -14.71 13.36
N LEU A 26 -25.80 -13.91 13.04
CA LEU A 26 -25.62 -12.50 12.63
C LEU A 26 -24.75 -11.73 13.63
N GLU A 27 -24.64 -12.22 14.85
CA GLU A 27 -23.81 -11.65 15.90
C GLU A 27 -22.31 -11.88 15.67
N ASP A 28 -21.89 -13.03 15.13
CA ASP A 28 -20.48 -13.27 14.81
C ASP A 28 -20.02 -12.47 13.59
N ALA A 29 -20.89 -12.29 12.60
CA ALA A 29 -20.63 -11.42 11.47
C ALA A 29 -20.55 -9.94 11.88
N GLN A 30 -21.33 -9.53 12.86
CA GLN A 30 -21.28 -8.17 13.42
C GLN A 30 -20.02 -7.97 14.28
N ARG A 31 -19.62 -8.96 15.08
CA ARG A 31 -18.38 -8.93 15.88
C ARG A 31 -17.14 -8.85 15.01
N GLN A 32 -17.12 -9.58 13.88
CA GLN A 32 -16.03 -9.49 12.90
C GLN A 32 -15.99 -8.12 12.21
N LYS A 33 -17.13 -7.55 11.88
CA LYS A 33 -17.22 -6.19 11.32
C LYS A 33 -16.78 -5.12 12.31
N ASP A 34 -17.15 -5.27 13.59
CA ASP A 34 -16.74 -4.34 14.64
C ASP A 34 -15.26 -4.49 15.02
N ALA A 35 -14.72 -5.68 14.96
CA ALA A 35 -13.28 -5.93 15.13
C ALA A 35 -12.47 -5.34 13.96
N MET A 36 -12.93 -5.53 12.72
CA MET A 36 -12.32 -4.90 11.54
C MET A 36 -12.46 -3.37 11.57
N LYS A 37 -13.60 -2.84 12.05
CA LYS A 37 -13.82 -1.41 12.17
C LYS A 37 -12.99 -0.76 13.28
N LYS A 38 -12.70 -1.49 14.35
CA LYS A 38 -11.78 -1.04 15.41
C LYS A 38 -10.32 -1.08 14.95
N GLN A 39 -9.92 -2.09 14.17
CA GLN A 39 -8.60 -2.12 13.55
C GLN A 39 -8.45 -1.02 12.49
N ALA A 40 -9.45 -0.82 11.64
CA ALA A 40 -9.43 0.27 10.66
C ALA A 40 -9.41 1.66 11.31
N LYS A 41 -10.05 1.83 12.48
CA LYS A 41 -10.08 3.13 13.18
C LYS A 41 -8.81 3.40 13.98
N GLY A 42 -8.07 2.35 14.38
CA GLY A 42 -6.72 2.46 14.96
C GLY A 42 -5.66 2.78 13.93
N ILE A 43 -5.87 2.37 12.68
CA ILE A 43 -4.94 2.60 11.57
C ILE A 43 -5.18 3.98 10.92
N ALA A 44 -6.41 4.50 10.98
CA ALA A 44 -6.74 5.81 10.38
C ALA A 44 -6.24 7.03 11.18
N ALA A 45 -5.75 6.85 12.40
CA ALA A 45 -5.17 7.93 13.21
C ALA A 45 -3.64 7.96 13.17
N GLU A 46 -3.01 7.00 12.48
CA GLU A 46 -1.55 6.83 12.47
C GLU A 46 -0.94 6.89 11.06
N THR A 47 -1.72 7.20 10.06
CA THR A 47 -1.27 7.36 8.66
C THR A 47 -0.69 8.75 8.34
N ALA A 48 -0.38 9.54 9.36
CA ALA A 48 0.63 10.60 9.24
C ALA A 48 1.99 10.14 9.81
N ALA A 49 2.17 8.84 10.02
CA ALA A 49 3.44 8.29 10.44
C ALA A 49 4.36 8.15 9.23
N THR A 50 5.12 9.18 8.95
CA THR A 50 6.49 9.07 8.51
C THR A 50 7.12 7.87 9.24
N VAL A 51 7.17 6.72 8.57
CA VAL A 51 7.95 5.61 9.09
C VAL A 51 9.40 6.12 9.08
N PRO A 52 10.09 6.18 10.22
CA PRO A 52 11.45 6.66 10.24
C PRO A 52 12.33 5.65 9.52
N ALA A 53 12.55 5.89 8.24
CA ALA A 53 13.66 5.25 7.57
C ALA A 53 14.93 5.90 8.11
N ALA A 54 15.84 5.10 8.59
CA ALA A 54 17.11 5.50 9.17
C ALA A 54 18.10 6.09 8.14
N ASN A 55 17.59 6.79 7.13
CA ASN A 55 18.40 7.49 6.14
C ASN A 55 18.35 9.01 6.35
N THR A 56 18.96 9.46 7.44
CA THR A 56 19.21 10.91 7.69
C THR A 56 20.29 11.49 6.78
N GLY A 57 20.74 10.75 5.79
CA GLY A 57 21.76 11.17 4.85
C GLY A 57 21.23 11.93 3.64
N LYS A 58 22.17 12.45 2.85
CA LYS A 58 21.89 13.11 1.57
C LYS A 58 21.09 12.20 0.64
N VAL A 59 19.97 12.69 0.15
CA VAL A 59 19.11 11.95 -0.78
C VAL A 59 19.59 12.18 -2.21
N THR A 60 19.90 11.10 -2.92
CA THR A 60 20.38 11.13 -4.30
C THR A 60 19.40 10.51 -5.30
N LYS A 61 18.54 9.60 -4.84
CA LYS A 61 17.61 8.87 -5.71
C LYS A 61 16.21 8.73 -5.09
N ILE A 62 15.20 9.10 -5.86
CA ILE A 62 13.78 8.99 -5.49
C ILE A 62 13.07 8.15 -6.54
N ALA A 63 12.27 7.17 -6.12
CA ALA A 63 11.44 6.38 -7.00
C ALA A 63 9.95 6.71 -6.84
N PHE A 64 9.27 6.88 -7.94
CA PHE A 64 7.83 6.86 -8.02
C PHE A 64 7.36 5.44 -8.32
N ALA A 65 6.67 4.83 -7.38
CA ALA A 65 6.17 3.46 -7.51
C ALA A 65 4.67 3.45 -7.78
N CYS A 66 4.26 2.77 -8.84
CA CYS A 66 2.87 2.44 -9.09
C CYS A 66 2.75 0.96 -9.46
N ASP A 67 1.53 0.45 -9.61
CA ASP A 67 1.30 -0.96 -9.85
C ASP A 67 2.01 -1.47 -11.13
N ALA A 68 1.91 -0.73 -12.22
CA ALA A 68 2.53 -1.08 -13.50
C ALA A 68 3.85 -0.36 -13.80
N GLY A 69 4.30 0.56 -12.95
CA GLY A 69 5.53 1.36 -13.18
C GLY A 69 5.45 2.37 -14.33
N MET A 70 4.26 2.61 -14.86
CA MET A 70 4.02 3.52 -15.98
C MET A 70 2.73 4.34 -15.75
N GLY A 71 2.54 5.39 -16.52
CA GLY A 71 1.35 6.25 -16.42
C GLY A 71 1.46 7.28 -15.31
N SER A 72 0.65 7.18 -14.26
CA SER A 72 0.58 8.19 -13.20
C SER A 72 1.89 8.40 -12.45
N SER A 73 2.67 7.35 -12.22
CA SER A 73 4.00 7.46 -11.58
C SER A 73 5.01 8.22 -12.44
N ALA A 74 4.99 8.03 -13.75
CA ALA A 74 5.84 8.77 -14.67
C ALA A 74 5.48 10.26 -14.71
N MET A 75 4.18 10.59 -14.66
CA MET A 75 3.71 11.97 -14.56
C MET A 75 4.11 12.60 -13.23
N GLY A 76 3.90 11.91 -12.10
CA GLY A 76 4.31 12.37 -10.78
C GLY A 76 5.82 12.61 -10.69
N ALA A 77 6.63 11.69 -11.23
CA ALA A 77 8.08 11.84 -11.32
C ALA A 77 8.49 13.10 -12.08
N THR A 78 7.80 13.38 -13.19
CA THR A 78 8.05 14.59 -13.99
C THR A 78 7.69 15.87 -13.21
N VAL A 79 6.58 15.87 -12.51
CA VAL A 79 6.14 17.00 -11.66
C VAL A 79 7.16 17.25 -10.55
N LEU A 80 7.57 16.22 -9.83
CA LEU A 80 8.57 16.36 -8.77
C LEU A 80 9.91 16.83 -9.32
N LYS A 81 10.38 16.26 -10.43
CA LYS A 81 11.63 16.67 -11.07
C LYS A 81 11.67 18.16 -11.41
N LYS A 82 10.56 18.70 -11.94
CA LYS A 82 10.44 20.15 -12.19
C LYS A 82 10.49 20.97 -10.90
N LYS A 83 9.84 20.51 -9.83
CA LYS A 83 9.88 21.19 -8.52
C LYS A 83 11.27 21.14 -7.89
N LEU A 84 11.99 20.04 -8.01
CA LEU A 84 13.37 19.89 -7.52
C LEU A 84 14.32 20.82 -8.28
N ALA A 85 14.21 20.90 -9.61
CA ALA A 85 15.00 21.81 -10.42
C ALA A 85 14.73 23.29 -10.04
N ALA A 86 13.46 23.65 -9.86
CA ALA A 86 13.09 25.00 -9.38
C ALA A 86 13.62 25.32 -7.97
N ALA A 87 13.84 24.27 -7.18
CA ALA A 87 14.39 24.38 -5.81
C ALA A 87 15.92 24.36 -5.75
N GLY A 88 16.61 24.17 -6.90
CA GLY A 88 18.08 24.05 -6.96
C GLY A 88 18.61 22.67 -6.57
N LEU A 89 17.78 21.65 -6.60
CA LEU A 89 18.11 20.26 -6.23
C LEU A 89 18.24 19.35 -7.46
N GLU A 90 18.99 19.79 -8.45
CA GLU A 90 19.17 19.06 -9.72
C GLU A 90 19.99 17.78 -9.59
N GLY A 91 20.71 17.58 -8.47
CA GLY A 91 21.52 16.38 -8.20
C GLY A 91 20.73 15.16 -7.75
N ILE A 92 19.39 15.25 -7.68
CA ILE A 92 18.53 14.14 -7.24
C ILE A 92 17.95 13.44 -8.47
N GLU A 93 18.25 12.15 -8.61
CA GLU A 93 17.69 11.32 -9.65
C GLU A 93 16.24 10.93 -9.30
N VAL A 94 15.28 11.22 -10.18
CA VAL A 94 13.88 10.81 -10.02
C VAL A 94 13.54 9.79 -11.08
N ILE A 95 13.24 8.57 -10.64
CA ILE A 95 12.86 7.44 -11.50
C ILE A 95 11.40 7.06 -11.29
N HIS A 96 10.83 6.29 -12.19
CA HIS A 96 9.53 5.64 -12.04
C HIS A 96 9.70 4.13 -12.24
N THR A 97 9.02 3.33 -11.41
CA THR A 97 9.21 1.88 -11.38
C THR A 97 7.92 1.18 -10.93
N PRO A 98 7.71 -0.08 -11.29
CA PRO A 98 6.64 -0.85 -10.68
C PRO A 98 6.92 -1.08 -9.20
N VAL A 99 5.87 -1.06 -8.38
CA VAL A 99 5.97 -1.23 -6.92
C VAL A 99 6.61 -2.56 -6.51
N SER A 100 6.55 -3.56 -7.38
CA SER A 100 7.17 -4.89 -7.16
C SER A 100 8.68 -4.95 -7.43
N SER A 101 9.27 -3.91 -8.02
CA SER A 101 10.65 -3.89 -8.48
C SER A 101 11.37 -2.60 -8.11
N ILE A 102 11.17 -2.11 -6.91
CA ILE A 102 11.83 -0.91 -6.41
C ILE A 102 13.31 -1.20 -6.15
N PRO A 103 14.24 -0.48 -6.79
CA PRO A 103 15.67 -0.70 -6.58
C PRO A 103 16.08 -0.44 -5.13
N ALA A 104 17.05 -1.21 -4.64
CA ALA A 104 17.54 -1.10 -3.26
C ALA A 104 18.35 0.19 -2.97
N ASP A 105 18.84 0.83 -4.03
CA ASP A 105 19.60 2.08 -3.96
C ASP A 105 18.74 3.34 -3.85
N VAL A 106 17.41 3.19 -3.89
CA VAL A 106 16.44 4.26 -3.71
C VAL A 106 16.31 4.61 -2.23
N GLN A 107 16.42 5.88 -1.90
CA GLN A 107 16.29 6.37 -0.53
C GLN A 107 14.85 6.78 -0.18
N ILE A 108 14.11 7.32 -1.15
CA ILE A 108 12.71 7.73 -0.97
C ILE A 108 11.84 7.10 -2.04
N VAL A 109 10.74 6.49 -1.62
CA VAL A 109 9.71 5.94 -2.50
C VAL A 109 8.43 6.74 -2.34
N VAL A 110 7.96 7.30 -3.43
CA VAL A 110 6.65 7.98 -3.51
C VAL A 110 5.67 7.04 -4.18
N THR A 111 4.62 6.69 -3.48
CA THR A 111 3.62 5.73 -3.97
C THR A 111 2.20 6.13 -3.53
N HIS A 112 1.20 5.58 -4.20
CA HIS A 112 -0.18 5.71 -3.75
C HIS A 112 -0.37 4.99 -2.41
N GLU A 113 -1.22 5.54 -1.54
CA GLU A 113 -1.48 4.98 -0.21
C GLU A 113 -1.86 3.49 -0.24
N GLU A 114 -2.64 3.06 -1.24
CA GLU A 114 -3.03 1.65 -1.43
C GLU A 114 -1.85 0.72 -1.71
N LEU A 115 -0.75 1.24 -2.21
CA LEU A 115 0.45 0.46 -2.57
C LEU A 115 1.57 0.56 -1.53
N GLY A 116 1.33 1.27 -0.43
CA GLY A 116 2.32 1.53 0.61
C GLY A 116 2.92 0.25 1.21
N GLU A 117 2.09 -0.76 1.50
CA GLU A 117 2.55 -2.04 2.02
C GLU A 117 3.39 -2.82 1.00
N ARG A 118 2.97 -2.83 -0.28
CA ARG A 118 3.71 -3.49 -1.35
C ARG A 118 5.07 -2.83 -1.58
N ALA A 119 5.13 -1.51 -1.50
CA ALA A 119 6.39 -0.77 -1.57
C ALA A 119 7.31 -1.09 -0.38
N ALA A 120 6.76 -1.29 0.81
CA ALA A 120 7.49 -1.72 1.99
C ALA A 120 8.14 -3.10 1.82
N HIS A 121 7.43 -4.02 1.19
CA HIS A 121 7.97 -5.35 0.89
C HIS A 121 9.08 -5.32 -0.15
N SER A 122 8.98 -4.44 -1.15
CA SER A 122 9.98 -4.34 -2.22
C SER A 122 11.26 -3.65 -1.78
N ASN A 123 11.15 -2.61 -0.96
CA ASN A 123 12.30 -1.91 -0.37
C ASN A 123 11.96 -1.43 1.05
N PRO A 124 12.25 -2.24 2.07
CA PRO A 124 11.96 -1.89 3.47
C PRO A 124 12.84 -0.76 4.01
N ASN A 125 13.98 -0.50 3.39
CA ASN A 125 14.95 0.50 3.85
C ASN A 125 14.67 1.90 3.30
N ALA A 126 13.85 2.03 2.25
CA ALA A 126 13.50 3.32 1.69
C ALA A 126 12.42 4.03 2.52
N GLU A 127 12.57 5.33 2.67
CA GLU A 127 11.52 6.19 3.23
C GLU A 127 10.31 6.21 2.28
N ARG A 128 9.12 5.99 2.81
CA ARG A 128 7.89 5.95 1.99
C ARG A 128 7.09 7.22 2.19
N ILE A 129 6.71 7.83 1.09
CA ILE A 129 5.78 8.95 1.03
C ILE A 129 4.52 8.49 0.34
N LEU A 130 3.44 8.45 1.10
CA LEU A 130 2.14 8.03 0.61
C LEU A 130 1.38 9.25 0.07
N ILE A 131 0.89 9.14 -1.15
CA ILE A 131 0.13 10.20 -1.81
C ILE A 131 -1.20 9.64 -2.33
N THR A 132 -2.19 10.50 -2.43
CA THR A 132 -3.50 10.17 -3.02
C THR A 132 -3.59 10.55 -4.50
N ASN A 133 -2.76 11.49 -4.95
CA ASN A 133 -2.78 11.98 -6.32
C ASN A 133 -1.38 12.33 -6.82
N PHE A 134 -0.93 11.68 -7.87
CA PHE A 134 0.39 11.89 -8.46
C PHE A 134 0.59 13.25 -9.14
N LEU A 135 -0.47 13.95 -9.49
CA LEU A 135 -0.37 15.23 -10.23
C LEU A 135 -0.42 16.45 -9.30
N ALA A 136 -1.15 16.36 -8.20
CA ALA A 136 -1.45 17.48 -7.33
C ALA A 136 -1.28 17.12 -5.84
N ALA A 137 -0.23 16.38 -5.50
CA ALA A 137 0.06 16.03 -4.12
C ALA A 137 0.65 17.23 -3.35
N PRO A 138 0.01 17.69 -2.28
CA PRO A 138 0.58 18.73 -1.40
C PRO A 138 1.88 18.25 -0.74
N GLU A 139 2.03 16.94 -0.57
CA GLU A 139 3.22 16.27 -0.02
C GLU A 139 4.50 16.59 -0.82
N TYR A 140 4.38 16.94 -2.09
CA TYR A 140 5.55 17.34 -2.90
C TYR A 140 6.21 18.61 -2.39
N ALA A 141 5.46 19.57 -1.86
CA ALA A 141 6.02 20.79 -1.30
C ALA A 141 6.81 20.48 -0.04
N THR A 142 6.23 19.71 0.87
CA THR A 142 6.89 19.25 2.10
C THR A 142 8.13 18.42 1.80
N LEU A 143 8.04 17.50 0.82
CA LEU A 143 9.18 16.69 0.38
C LEU A 143 10.33 17.56 -0.15
N VAL A 144 10.04 18.54 -0.99
CA VAL A 144 11.07 19.45 -1.55
C VAL A 144 11.74 20.28 -0.44
N GLU A 145 10.97 20.76 0.54
CA GLU A 145 11.54 21.48 1.71
C GLU A 145 12.42 20.58 2.57
N ASP A 146 12.02 19.37 2.80
CA ASP A 146 12.80 18.39 3.56
C ASP A 146 14.10 18.01 2.83
N LEU A 147 14.01 17.78 1.52
CA LEU A 147 15.16 17.53 0.67
C LEU A 147 16.14 18.71 0.62
N LYS A 148 15.65 19.94 0.67
CA LYS A 148 16.51 21.12 0.83
C LYS A 148 17.32 21.08 2.13
N LYS A 149 16.67 20.74 3.24
CA LYS A 149 17.31 20.64 4.55
C LYS A 149 18.36 19.54 4.62
N ARG A 150 18.12 18.42 3.90
CA ARG A 150 19.02 17.25 3.90
C ARG A 150 20.19 17.39 2.93
N ASN A 151 20.03 18.12 1.84
CA ASN A 151 21.00 18.19 0.74
C ASN A 151 21.77 19.53 0.67
N LEU A 152 21.29 20.56 1.35
CA LEU A 152 21.94 21.85 1.50
C LEU A 152 22.61 21.96 2.87
#